data_4c68d844eb18f1ac47e3aeeec42a9287
#
_entry.id   4c68d844eb18f1ac47e3aeeec42a9287
#
_cell.length_a   1.000
_cell.length_b   1.000
_cell.length_c   1.000
_cell.angle_alpha   90.00
_cell.angle_beta   90.00
_cell.angle_gamma   90.00
#
_symmetry.space_group_name_H-M   'P 1'
#
loop_
_entity.id
_entity.type
_entity.pdbx_description
1 polymer ?
#
loop_
_entity_poly.entity_id
_entity_poly.type
_entity_poly.pdbx_seq_one_letter_code
_entity_poly.pdbx_strand_id
1 'polypeptide(L)'
;MRAARDEDQSEASRQLIIDMLEHMKRHPSQGGAEVMEMPRFWHPRMNWYGPAGIGTGRGIEGFRNWHQIPFLNGMPDRGNKVDEIIYHFFGDNDYAAVTGWPDMIQTISHDGWLGIPPVGKEITMRSLDFWRLEGGLIRENWVMVDLLHMYDQIGVDVFARLREFNKVRNMGPVGGGRVS
;
A
#
# COMPACT_ATOMS: atom_id res chain seq x y z
N MET A 1 -11.06 26.15 -9.59
CA MET A 1 -12.45 26.29 -9.06
C MET A 1 -12.74 25.00 -8.31
N ARG A 2 -13.03 25.05 -7.01
CA ARG A 2 -13.38 23.84 -6.23
C ARG A 2 -14.82 23.45 -6.58
N ALA A 3 -15.04 22.18 -6.93
CA ALA A 3 -16.41 21.68 -7.07
C ALA A 3 -17.16 21.82 -5.73
N ALA A 4 -18.45 22.10 -5.78
CA ALA A 4 -19.28 22.06 -4.58
C ALA A 4 -19.24 20.64 -4.01
N ARG A 5 -19.16 20.53 -2.68
CA ARG A 5 -19.23 19.25 -1.99
C ARG A 5 -20.68 18.76 -1.97
N ASP A 6 -20.88 17.55 -2.43
CA ASP A 6 -22.11 16.79 -2.29
C ASP A 6 -21.92 15.84 -1.10
N GLU A 7 -22.69 16.06 -0.03
CA GLU A 7 -22.56 15.28 1.21
C GLU A 7 -23.05 13.84 1.03
N ASP A 8 -24.11 13.61 0.27
CA ASP A 8 -24.66 12.26 0.05
C ASP A 8 -23.68 11.44 -0.79
N GLN A 9 -23.10 12.03 -1.85
CA GLN A 9 -22.08 11.37 -2.65
C GLN A 9 -20.79 11.12 -1.84
N SER A 10 -20.37 12.06 -1.01
CA SER A 10 -19.20 11.93 -0.15
C SER A 10 -19.37 10.78 0.84
N GLU A 11 -20.54 10.66 1.45
CA GLU A 11 -20.84 9.59 2.39
C GLU A 11 -20.96 8.23 1.67
N ALA A 12 -21.57 8.18 0.49
CA ALA A 12 -21.65 6.96 -0.32
C ALA A 12 -20.26 6.46 -0.70
N SER A 13 -19.35 7.36 -1.10
CA SER A 13 -17.96 7.03 -1.44
C SER A 13 -17.20 6.50 -0.22
N ARG A 14 -17.35 7.16 0.93
CA ARG A 14 -16.74 6.72 2.20
C ARG A 14 -17.26 5.34 2.62
N GLN A 15 -18.57 5.13 2.54
CA GLN A 15 -19.21 3.88 2.96
C GLN A 15 -18.78 2.70 2.08
N LEU A 16 -18.62 2.88 0.77
CA LEU A 16 -18.12 1.82 -0.10
C LEU A 16 -16.75 1.31 0.36
N ILE A 17 -15.86 2.22 0.77
CA ILE A 17 -14.52 1.83 1.25
C ILE A 17 -14.61 1.11 2.60
N ILE A 18 -15.48 1.56 3.49
CA ILE A 18 -15.74 0.87 4.76
C ILE A 18 -16.24 -0.56 4.48
N ASP A 19 -17.23 -0.71 3.62
CA ASP A 19 -17.81 -2.01 3.27
C ASP A 19 -16.78 -2.94 2.63
N MET A 20 -15.91 -2.42 1.77
CA MET A 20 -14.80 -3.17 1.19
C MET A 20 -13.82 -3.66 2.28
N LEU A 21 -13.40 -2.81 3.18
CA LEU A 21 -12.46 -3.19 4.24
C LEU A 21 -13.09 -4.14 5.26
N GLU A 22 -14.36 -3.96 5.61
CA GLU A 22 -15.10 -4.89 6.45
C GLU A 22 -15.27 -6.27 5.79
N HIS A 23 -15.49 -6.29 4.47
CA HIS A 23 -15.51 -7.55 3.70
C HIS A 23 -14.14 -8.24 3.76
N MET A 24 -13.07 -7.50 3.57
CA MET A 24 -11.71 -8.02 3.65
C MET A 24 -11.35 -8.55 5.04
N LYS A 25 -11.83 -7.95 6.12
CA LYS A 25 -11.64 -8.45 7.49
C LYS A 25 -12.30 -9.81 7.72
N ARG A 26 -13.47 -10.04 7.13
CA ARG A 26 -14.20 -11.31 7.26
C ARG A 26 -13.57 -12.47 6.49
N HIS A 27 -12.74 -12.14 5.50
CA HIS A 27 -12.05 -13.10 4.66
C HIS A 27 -10.54 -12.97 4.89
N PRO A 28 -9.99 -13.55 5.96
CA PRO A 28 -8.56 -13.46 6.25
C PRO A 28 -7.73 -14.06 5.11
N SER A 29 -6.50 -13.65 5.01
CA SER A 29 -5.55 -13.99 3.93
C SER A 29 -5.36 -15.48 3.63
N GLN A 30 -5.81 -16.38 4.50
CA GLN A 30 -5.76 -17.82 4.29
C GLN A 30 -6.53 -18.33 3.05
N GLY A 31 -7.48 -17.54 2.54
CA GLY A 31 -8.20 -17.84 1.30
C GLY A 31 -7.52 -17.30 0.04
N GLY A 32 -6.38 -16.61 0.17
CA GLY A 32 -5.68 -15.97 -0.94
C GLY A 32 -6.45 -14.81 -1.59
N ALA A 33 -6.03 -14.44 -2.80
CA ALA A 33 -6.61 -13.29 -3.51
C ALA A 33 -8.07 -13.51 -3.97
N GLU A 34 -8.52 -14.77 -4.07
CA GLU A 34 -9.86 -15.09 -4.57
C GLU A 34 -10.96 -14.66 -3.60
N VAL A 35 -10.72 -14.77 -2.30
CA VAL A 35 -11.70 -14.39 -1.27
C VAL A 35 -11.92 -12.89 -1.16
N MET A 36 -11.11 -12.09 -1.82
CA MET A 36 -11.22 -10.63 -1.82
C MET A 36 -12.40 -10.13 -2.66
N GLU A 37 -13.02 -10.98 -3.48
CA GLU A 37 -14.16 -10.63 -4.33
C GLU A 37 -14.01 -9.26 -5.03
N MET A 38 -12.83 -9.02 -5.61
CA MET A 38 -12.47 -7.73 -6.21
C MET A 38 -13.57 -7.13 -7.12
N PRO A 39 -14.24 -7.90 -8.01
CA PRO A 39 -15.27 -7.34 -8.89
C PRO A 39 -16.48 -6.72 -8.18
N ARG A 40 -16.68 -7.01 -6.90
CA ARG A 40 -17.77 -6.44 -6.11
C ARG A 40 -17.56 -4.96 -5.82
N PHE A 41 -16.31 -4.54 -5.66
CA PHE A 41 -15.94 -3.18 -5.23
C PHE A 41 -15.15 -2.42 -6.30
N TRP A 42 -14.47 -3.14 -7.20
CA TRP A 42 -13.50 -2.58 -8.10
C TRP A 42 -13.97 -2.63 -9.55
N HIS A 43 -13.80 -1.53 -10.24
CA HIS A 43 -14.07 -1.44 -11.67
C HIS A 43 -13.09 -2.35 -12.45
N PRO A 44 -13.52 -3.13 -13.46
CA PRO A 44 -12.63 -4.05 -14.19
C PRO A 44 -11.44 -3.35 -14.86
N ARG A 45 -11.58 -2.08 -15.24
CA ARG A 45 -10.51 -1.24 -15.80
C ARG A 45 -9.89 -0.30 -14.77
N MET A 46 -9.81 -0.74 -13.50
CA MET A 46 -9.20 0.05 -12.43
C MET A 46 -7.71 0.27 -12.65
N ASN A 47 -7.17 1.31 -12.06
CA ASN A 47 -5.74 1.52 -11.93
C ASN A 47 -5.36 1.62 -10.45
N TRP A 48 -4.31 0.91 -10.09
CA TRP A 48 -3.72 0.95 -8.76
C TRP A 48 -2.32 1.53 -8.85
N TYR A 49 -2.06 2.59 -8.13
CA TYR A 49 -0.78 3.29 -8.09
C TYR A 49 -0.12 3.00 -6.75
N GLY A 50 0.75 2.00 -6.73
CA GLY A 50 1.44 1.54 -5.54
C GLY A 50 2.69 2.33 -5.19
N PRO A 51 3.25 2.08 -3.99
CA PRO A 51 4.49 2.70 -3.55
C PRO A 51 5.69 2.26 -4.39
N ALA A 52 6.82 2.95 -4.17
CA ALA A 52 8.09 2.63 -4.82
C ALA A 52 8.46 1.14 -4.64
N GLY A 53 8.91 0.53 -5.71
CA GLY A 53 9.27 -0.90 -5.77
C GLY A 53 8.16 -1.81 -6.31
N ILE A 54 6.89 -1.39 -6.25
CA ILE A 54 5.75 -2.13 -6.81
C ILE A 54 5.31 -1.52 -8.15
N GLY A 55 5.03 -0.20 -8.16
CA GLY A 55 4.59 0.50 -9.38
C GLY A 55 3.08 0.42 -9.60
N THR A 56 2.66 0.47 -10.86
CA THR A 56 1.26 0.57 -11.26
C THR A 56 0.68 -0.78 -11.70
N GLY A 57 -0.40 -1.21 -11.07
CA GLY A 57 -1.26 -2.31 -11.53
C GLY A 57 -2.41 -1.79 -12.38
N ARG A 58 -2.64 -2.38 -13.57
CA ARG A 58 -3.76 -2.05 -14.45
C ARG A 58 -4.76 -3.19 -14.48
N GLY A 59 -6.02 -2.86 -14.21
CA GLY A 59 -7.09 -3.83 -14.07
C GLY A 59 -6.91 -4.71 -12.83
N ILE A 60 -7.92 -5.51 -12.52
CA ILE A 60 -7.92 -6.41 -11.37
C ILE A 60 -6.77 -7.44 -11.48
N GLU A 61 -6.56 -7.99 -12.66
CA GLU A 61 -5.50 -8.98 -12.90
C GLU A 61 -4.10 -8.39 -12.67
N GLY A 62 -3.84 -7.19 -13.21
CA GLY A 62 -2.56 -6.51 -13.00
C GLY A 62 -2.30 -6.18 -11.53
N PHE A 63 -3.31 -5.70 -10.81
CA PHE A 63 -3.22 -5.47 -9.37
C PHE A 63 -2.92 -6.77 -8.61
N ARG A 64 -3.64 -7.85 -8.90
CA ARG A 64 -3.44 -9.16 -8.25
C ARG A 64 -2.04 -9.69 -8.46
N ASN A 65 -1.58 -9.74 -9.71
CA ASN A 65 -0.31 -10.38 -10.07
C ASN A 65 0.91 -9.59 -9.57
N TRP A 66 0.87 -8.25 -9.60
CA TRP A 66 2.00 -7.42 -9.24
C TRP A 66 2.05 -6.98 -7.79
N HIS A 67 0.92 -6.99 -7.10
CA HIS A 67 0.84 -6.56 -5.70
C HIS A 67 0.19 -7.58 -4.78
N GLN A 68 -1.08 -7.90 -5.00
CA GLN A 68 -1.88 -8.61 -4.00
C GLN A 68 -1.32 -10.00 -3.69
N ILE A 69 -1.02 -10.80 -4.71
CA ILE A 69 -0.48 -12.15 -4.53
C ILE A 69 0.91 -12.14 -3.90
N PRO A 70 1.90 -11.38 -4.40
CA PRO A 70 3.21 -11.29 -3.75
C PRO A 70 3.15 -10.76 -2.31
N PHE A 71 2.26 -9.81 -2.04
CA PHE A 71 2.07 -9.26 -0.70
C PHE A 71 1.53 -10.31 0.27
N LEU A 72 0.48 -11.04 -0.12
CA LEU A 72 -0.13 -12.09 0.70
C LEU A 72 0.79 -13.30 0.88
N ASN A 73 1.58 -13.65 -0.13
CA ASN A 73 2.58 -14.71 -0.02
C ASN A 73 3.70 -14.34 0.95
N GLY A 74 4.15 -13.09 0.92
CA GLY A 74 5.19 -12.61 1.84
C GLY A 74 4.71 -12.38 3.27
N MET A 75 3.42 -12.08 3.44
CA MET A 75 2.80 -11.73 4.72
C MET A 75 1.42 -12.38 4.87
N PRO A 76 1.36 -13.72 4.97
CA PRO A 76 0.10 -14.47 4.95
C PRO A 76 -0.77 -14.27 6.19
N ASP A 77 -0.20 -13.79 7.28
CA ASP A 77 -0.89 -13.48 8.53
C ASP A 77 -1.55 -12.09 8.56
N ARG A 78 -1.45 -11.34 7.45
CA ARG A 78 -2.18 -10.07 7.30
C ARG A 78 -3.68 -10.31 7.52
N GLY A 79 -4.25 -9.59 8.45
CA GLY A 79 -5.65 -9.75 8.83
C GLY A 79 -5.89 -10.53 10.12
N ASN A 80 -4.88 -11.20 10.68
CA ASN A 80 -5.03 -11.90 11.96
C ASN A 80 -5.21 -10.95 13.15
N LYS A 81 -4.76 -9.71 13.02
CA LYS A 81 -4.79 -8.68 14.07
C LYS A 81 -5.65 -7.47 13.67
N VAL A 82 -6.74 -7.69 12.98
CA VAL A 82 -7.63 -6.60 12.50
C VAL A 82 -8.22 -5.76 13.63
N ASP A 83 -8.38 -6.33 14.82
CA ASP A 83 -8.91 -5.61 15.99
C ASP A 83 -7.88 -4.70 16.66
N GLU A 84 -6.60 -4.84 16.31
CA GLU A 84 -5.50 -4.02 16.82
C GLU A 84 -5.16 -2.82 15.90
N ILE A 85 -5.79 -2.74 14.73
CA ILE A 85 -5.54 -1.68 13.75
C ILE A 85 -6.52 -0.52 13.88
N ILE A 86 -6.09 0.66 13.46
CA ILE A 86 -6.87 1.89 13.57
C ILE A 86 -7.06 2.47 12.16
N TYR A 87 -8.32 2.72 11.79
CA TYR A 87 -8.68 3.38 10.55
C TYR A 87 -9.39 4.71 10.78
N HIS A 88 -9.02 5.70 9.98
CA HIS A 88 -9.71 6.98 9.86
C HIS A 88 -10.16 7.16 8.43
N PHE A 89 -11.47 7.29 8.22
CA PHE A 89 -12.11 7.35 6.91
C PHE A 89 -12.54 8.77 6.56
N PHE A 90 -12.32 9.14 5.32
CA PHE A 90 -12.70 10.43 4.75
C PHE A 90 -13.45 10.22 3.44
N GLY A 91 -14.38 11.14 3.12
CA GLY A 91 -15.09 11.18 1.84
C GLY A 91 -15.22 12.61 1.33
N ASP A 92 -15.05 12.82 0.03
CA ASP A 92 -15.26 14.10 -0.66
C ASP A 92 -15.70 13.84 -2.11
N ASN A 93 -17.00 13.99 -2.38
CA ASN A 93 -17.62 13.65 -3.67
C ASN A 93 -17.27 12.21 -4.09
N ASP A 94 -16.67 12.01 -5.28
CA ASP A 94 -16.27 10.70 -5.80
C ASP A 94 -14.96 10.17 -5.19
N TYR A 95 -14.42 10.85 -4.18
CA TYR A 95 -13.17 10.45 -3.53
C TYR A 95 -13.41 9.96 -2.12
N ALA A 96 -12.67 8.93 -1.75
CA ALA A 96 -12.53 8.49 -0.37
C ALA A 96 -11.06 8.33 -0.03
N ALA A 97 -10.75 8.41 1.26
CA ALA A 97 -9.41 8.15 1.75
C ALA A 97 -9.45 7.40 3.09
N VAL A 98 -8.39 6.65 3.36
CA VAL A 98 -8.17 6.03 4.67
C VAL A 98 -6.73 6.21 5.08
N THR A 99 -6.51 6.39 6.36
CA THR A 99 -5.20 6.27 6.99
C THR A 99 -5.34 5.57 8.33
N GLY A 100 -4.23 5.06 8.85
CA GLY A 100 -4.21 4.39 10.14
C GLY A 100 -2.82 4.32 10.75
N TRP A 101 -2.80 4.05 12.07
CA TRP A 101 -1.55 4.01 12.81
C TRP A 101 -1.61 3.05 14.02
N PRO A 102 -1.25 1.77 13.81
CA PRO A 102 -1.03 1.08 12.53
C PRO A 102 -2.34 0.80 11.80
N ASP A 103 -2.27 0.63 10.49
CA ASP A 103 -3.38 0.13 9.68
C ASP A 103 -3.16 -1.31 9.16
N MET A 104 -1.97 -1.84 9.38
CA MET A 104 -1.62 -3.23 9.13
C MET A 104 -0.62 -3.74 10.17
N ILE A 105 -0.81 -4.99 10.63
CA ILE A 105 0.12 -5.72 11.49
C ILE A 105 0.30 -7.10 10.88
N GLN A 106 1.55 -7.49 10.59
CA GLN A 106 1.86 -8.72 9.87
C GLN A 106 3.33 -9.13 10.00
N THR A 107 3.63 -10.38 9.65
CA THR A 107 4.98 -10.94 9.71
C THR A 107 5.57 -11.08 8.31
N ILE A 108 6.77 -10.56 8.07
CA ILE A 108 7.51 -10.82 6.83
C ILE A 108 8.05 -12.25 6.90
N SER A 109 7.43 -13.15 6.13
CA SER A 109 7.69 -14.59 6.14
C SER A 109 7.69 -15.16 4.72
N HIS A 110 7.70 -16.48 4.57
CA HIS A 110 7.62 -17.22 3.30
C HIS A 110 8.58 -16.65 2.22
N ASP A 111 8.02 -15.99 1.20
CA ASP A 111 8.80 -15.48 0.06
C ASP A 111 9.49 -14.13 0.36
N GLY A 112 9.22 -13.54 1.52
CA GLY A 112 9.61 -12.17 1.80
C GLY A 112 8.78 -11.16 0.98
N TRP A 113 9.21 -9.92 0.94
CA TRP A 113 8.50 -8.88 0.19
C TRP A 113 9.44 -7.77 -0.27
N LEU A 114 9.27 -7.28 -1.51
CA LEU A 114 10.06 -6.21 -2.12
C LEU A 114 11.59 -6.45 -2.03
N GLY A 115 12.02 -7.70 -2.24
CA GLY A 115 13.42 -8.08 -2.13
C GLY A 115 13.95 -8.19 -0.69
N ILE A 116 13.09 -8.00 0.31
CA ILE A 116 13.39 -8.25 1.71
C ILE A 116 13.17 -9.75 1.95
N PRO A 117 14.20 -10.49 2.41
CA PRO A 117 14.04 -11.89 2.71
C PRO A 117 13.10 -12.11 3.91
N PRO A 118 12.58 -13.33 4.10
CA PRO A 118 11.75 -13.65 5.26
C PRO A 118 12.57 -13.49 6.54
N VAL A 119 12.26 -12.50 7.33
CA VAL A 119 12.95 -12.20 8.60
C VAL A 119 12.24 -12.78 9.81
N GLY A 120 11.01 -13.32 9.62
CA GLY A 120 10.20 -13.90 10.70
C GLY A 120 9.80 -12.88 11.77
N LYS A 121 9.87 -11.60 11.47
CA LYS A 121 9.55 -10.51 12.39
C LYS A 121 8.19 -9.93 12.10
N GLU A 122 7.38 -9.80 13.14
CA GLU A 122 6.16 -9.01 13.08
C GLU A 122 6.51 -7.53 12.95
N ILE A 123 5.85 -6.86 12.04
CA ILE A 123 5.97 -5.43 11.77
C ILE A 123 4.61 -4.76 11.76
N THR A 124 4.60 -3.48 12.06
CA THR A 124 3.46 -2.60 11.85
C THR A 124 3.69 -1.80 10.58
N MET A 125 2.64 -1.60 9.81
CA MET A 125 2.65 -0.67 8.69
C MET A 125 1.66 0.46 8.95
N ARG A 126 1.91 1.57 8.30
CA ARG A 126 1.02 2.71 8.20
C ARG A 126 0.96 3.15 6.77
N SER A 127 -0.24 3.34 6.28
CA SER A 127 -0.47 3.75 4.90
C SER A 127 -1.41 4.94 4.82
N LEU A 128 -1.48 5.48 3.65
CA LEU A 128 -2.47 6.45 3.24
C LEU A 128 -2.98 6.03 1.87
N ASP A 129 -4.24 5.69 1.83
CA ASP A 129 -4.91 5.27 0.60
C ASP A 129 -5.92 6.32 0.17
N PHE A 130 -5.90 6.67 -1.12
CA PHE A 130 -6.93 7.45 -1.77
C PHE A 130 -7.59 6.63 -2.88
N TRP A 131 -8.88 6.73 -2.98
CA TRP A 131 -9.67 6.12 -4.04
C TRP A 131 -10.50 7.17 -4.76
N ARG A 132 -10.62 6.99 -6.07
CA ARG A 132 -11.64 7.65 -6.88
C ARG A 132 -12.64 6.62 -7.35
N LEU A 133 -13.91 6.94 -7.18
CA LEU A 133 -15.03 6.10 -7.57
C LEU A 133 -15.62 6.57 -8.91
N GLU A 134 -16.18 5.63 -9.63
CA GLU A 134 -16.89 5.87 -10.90
C GLU A 134 -18.01 4.85 -11.02
N GLY A 135 -19.27 5.31 -11.09
CA GLY A 135 -20.42 4.42 -11.17
C GLY A 135 -20.58 3.46 -9.99
N GLY A 136 -20.21 3.89 -8.78
CA GLY A 136 -20.30 3.07 -7.56
C GLY A 136 -19.20 2.00 -7.43
N LEU A 137 -18.14 2.07 -8.22
CA LEU A 137 -17.00 1.17 -8.14
C LEU A 137 -15.68 1.95 -8.04
N ILE A 138 -14.68 1.36 -7.43
CA ILE A 138 -13.33 1.94 -7.32
C ILE A 138 -12.66 1.91 -8.69
N ARG A 139 -12.36 3.09 -9.22
CA ARG A 139 -11.74 3.26 -10.53
C ARG A 139 -10.24 3.49 -10.45
N GLU A 140 -9.79 4.19 -9.42
CA GLU A 140 -8.39 4.49 -9.16
C GLU A 140 -8.10 4.40 -7.66
N ASN A 141 -6.89 3.91 -7.33
CA ASN A 141 -6.39 3.88 -5.97
C ASN A 141 -4.92 4.32 -5.95
N TRP A 142 -4.61 5.32 -5.15
CA TRP A 142 -3.24 5.76 -4.86
C TRP A 142 -2.87 5.33 -3.46
N VAL A 143 -1.75 4.62 -3.34
CA VAL A 143 -1.30 4.04 -2.08
C VAL A 143 0.08 4.57 -1.71
N MET A 144 0.18 5.11 -0.52
CA MET A 144 1.45 5.44 0.13
C MET A 144 1.62 4.56 1.36
N VAL A 145 2.73 3.83 1.42
CA VAL A 145 3.13 3.05 2.60
C VAL A 145 4.41 3.64 3.16
N ASP A 146 4.49 3.82 4.48
CA ASP A 146 5.73 4.25 5.13
C ASP A 146 6.75 3.10 5.17
N LEU A 147 7.41 2.90 4.04
CA LEU A 147 8.45 1.88 3.89
C LEU A 147 9.67 2.17 4.76
N LEU A 148 9.97 3.45 5.05
CA LEU A 148 11.10 3.80 5.91
C LEU A 148 10.88 3.29 7.33
N HIS A 149 9.68 3.44 7.86
CA HIS A 149 9.31 2.90 9.15
C HIS A 149 9.34 1.36 9.18
N MET A 150 8.89 0.72 8.09
CA MET A 150 8.98 -0.73 7.96
C MET A 150 10.44 -1.20 7.96
N TYR A 151 11.32 -0.56 7.20
CA TYR A 151 12.74 -0.90 7.16
C TYR A 151 13.44 -0.72 8.50
N ASP A 152 13.11 0.36 9.23
CA ASP A 152 13.66 0.62 10.58
C ASP A 152 13.32 -0.51 11.55
N GLN A 153 12.08 -1.01 11.52
CA GLN A 153 11.65 -2.12 12.37
C GLN A 153 12.47 -3.41 12.15
N ILE A 154 12.96 -3.64 10.94
CA ILE A 154 13.82 -4.81 10.63
C ILE A 154 15.31 -4.50 10.69
N GLY A 155 15.70 -3.33 11.23
CA GLY A 155 17.09 -2.94 11.45
C GLY A 155 17.81 -2.40 10.20
N VAL A 156 17.07 -1.89 9.21
CA VAL A 156 17.64 -1.30 8.00
C VAL A 156 17.51 0.23 8.03
N ASP A 157 18.59 0.93 8.37
CA ASP A 157 18.68 2.40 8.28
C ASP A 157 18.91 2.82 6.82
N VAL A 158 17.81 3.12 6.12
CA VAL A 158 17.84 3.56 4.72
C VAL A 158 18.58 4.89 4.55
N PHE A 159 18.47 5.80 5.53
CA PHE A 159 19.16 7.10 5.47
C PHE A 159 20.66 6.96 5.70
N ALA A 160 21.12 6.05 6.55
CA ALA A 160 22.54 5.75 6.67
C ALA A 160 23.10 5.21 5.34
N ARG A 161 22.38 4.28 4.70
CA ARG A 161 22.76 3.75 3.38
C ARG A 161 22.82 4.84 2.31
N LEU A 162 21.84 5.75 2.32
CA LEU A 162 21.85 6.89 1.40
C LEU A 162 23.03 7.83 1.64
N ARG A 163 23.39 8.09 2.91
CA ARG A 163 24.58 8.89 3.25
C ARG A 163 25.87 8.25 2.72
N GLU A 164 26.04 6.94 2.89
CA GLU A 164 27.18 6.23 2.37
C GLU A 164 27.23 6.26 0.82
N PHE A 165 26.10 6.04 0.18
CA PHE A 165 26.00 6.14 -1.28
C PHE A 165 26.38 7.53 -1.81
N ASN A 166 25.94 8.60 -1.12
CA ASN A 166 26.26 9.97 -1.50
C ASN A 166 27.73 10.32 -1.24
N LYS A 167 28.36 9.77 -0.21
CA LYS A 167 29.82 9.91 -0.01
C LYS A 167 30.59 9.38 -1.21
N VAL A 168 30.27 8.19 -1.69
CA VAL A 168 30.93 7.59 -2.85
C VAL A 168 30.75 8.46 -4.11
N ARG A 169 29.56 9.02 -4.33
CA ARG A 169 29.31 9.93 -5.46
C ARG A 169 30.09 11.23 -5.38
N ASN A 170 30.22 11.79 -4.17
CA ASN A 170 30.92 13.07 -3.95
C ASN A 170 32.44 12.94 -3.98
N MET A 171 32.99 11.72 -3.85
CA MET A 171 34.44 11.49 -3.94
C MET A 171 34.99 11.62 -5.37
N GLY A 172 34.14 11.71 -6.40
CA GLY A 172 34.54 11.77 -7.80
C GLY A 172 35.34 10.53 -8.25
N PRO A 173 35.63 10.37 -9.53
CA PRO A 173 36.57 9.35 -9.95
C PRO A 173 37.95 9.72 -9.39
N VAL A 174 38.53 8.80 -8.63
CA VAL A 174 39.91 8.91 -8.16
C VAL A 174 40.83 9.01 -9.41
N GLY A 175 41.31 10.21 -9.72
CA GLY A 175 42.22 10.41 -10.85
C GLY A 175 41.84 11.47 -11.88
N GLY A 176 40.74 12.20 -11.69
CA GLY A 176 40.42 13.36 -12.53
C GLY A 176 41.24 14.59 -12.14
N GLY A 177 42.49 14.61 -12.54
CA GLY A 177 43.31 15.83 -12.48
C GLY A 177 42.60 16.95 -13.23
N ARG A 178 42.48 18.13 -12.59
CA ARG A 178 42.08 19.35 -13.28
C ARG A 178 43.04 19.56 -14.46
N VAL A 179 42.55 19.48 -15.67
CA VAL A 179 43.25 20.04 -16.80
C VAL A 179 43.10 21.55 -16.68
N SER A 180 44.21 22.20 -16.43
CA SER A 180 44.37 23.66 -16.40
C SER A 180 44.08 24.28 -17.74
#